data_da298d8654c78ae0569bf3b4da7f3f3b
#
_entry.id   da298d8654c78ae0569bf3b4da7f3f3b
#
_cell.length_a   1.000
_cell.length_b   1.000
_cell.length_c   1.000
_cell.angle_alpha   90.00
_cell.angle_beta   90.00
_cell.angle_gamma   90.00
#
_symmetry.space_group_name_H-M   'P 1'
#
loop_
_entity.id
_entity.type
_entity.pdbx_description
1 polymer ?
#
loop_
_entity_poly.entity_id
_entity_poly.type
_entity_poly.pdbx_seq_one_letter_code
_entity_poly.pdbx_strand_id
1 'polypeptide(L)'
;LGKDIGGNSVVADLARMPHLLIAGTTGSGKSVGINAMVLSILFKTQPEHVRLIMIDPKMLELSVYEGIPHLLTPVVTDMKDAANSLRWCVAEMDRRYRLMSALGVRNIGGYNRKVKDAIEAGEPIKDPIFKPPEIFDDDNPIDHPTLTPLPFIVVIIDELADMMMIVGKKVEELIARLAQKARASGIHMILATQRPSVDVITGLIKANVPTRIAFQVSAKVDSRTILDQVGAENLLGHGDMLYLPPGTSLPVR
;
A
#
# COMPACT_ATOMS: atom_id res chain seq x y z
N LEU A 1 13.45 3.49 -7.56
CA LEU A 1 13.70 2.05 -7.49
C LEU A 1 15.20 1.72 -7.47
N GLY A 2 16.02 2.46 -8.14
CA GLY A 2 17.45 2.21 -8.26
C GLY A 2 18.02 2.69 -9.60
N LYS A 3 18.95 1.94 -10.15
CA LYS A 3 19.54 2.20 -11.48
C LYS A 3 19.33 0.98 -12.38
N ASP A 4 19.09 1.24 -13.66
CA ASP A 4 19.07 0.19 -14.68
C ASP A 4 20.49 -0.29 -15.04
N ILE A 5 20.59 -1.29 -15.90
CA ILE A 5 21.88 -1.83 -16.36
C ILE A 5 22.72 -0.82 -17.15
N GLY A 6 22.12 0.26 -17.63
CA GLY A 6 22.79 1.38 -18.30
C GLY A 6 23.26 2.48 -17.34
N GLY A 7 22.98 2.34 -16.02
CA GLY A 7 23.32 3.31 -14.99
C GLY A 7 22.32 4.47 -14.84
N ASN A 8 21.21 4.46 -15.56
CA ASN A 8 20.18 5.49 -15.47
C ASN A 8 19.31 5.29 -14.23
N SER A 9 18.92 6.38 -13.57
CA SER A 9 18.01 6.32 -12.44
C SER A 9 16.60 5.91 -12.85
N VAL A 10 16.05 4.86 -12.24
CA VAL A 10 14.67 4.40 -12.46
C VAL A 10 13.80 4.89 -11.32
N VAL A 11 12.88 5.79 -11.65
CA VAL A 11 11.88 6.33 -10.72
C VAL A 11 10.51 5.79 -11.07
N ALA A 12 9.75 5.39 -10.06
CA ALA A 12 8.39 4.89 -10.22
C ALA A 12 7.43 5.65 -9.31
N ASP A 13 6.23 5.89 -9.80
CA ASP A 13 5.15 6.53 -9.04
C ASP A 13 4.21 5.44 -8.49
N LEU A 14 4.21 5.27 -7.16
CA LEU A 14 3.38 4.26 -6.50
C LEU A 14 1.88 4.49 -6.75
N ALA A 15 1.44 5.73 -6.87
CA ALA A 15 0.04 6.05 -7.18
C ALA A 15 -0.39 5.58 -8.58
N ARG A 16 0.57 5.47 -9.51
CA ARG A 16 0.34 4.92 -10.85
C ARG A 16 0.47 3.40 -10.92
N MET A 17 1.28 2.80 -10.04
CA MET A 17 1.46 1.35 -9.93
C MET A 17 0.33 0.62 -9.20
N PRO A 18 -0.59 1.21 -8.65
CA PRO A 18 -1.31 1.39 -7.39
C PRO A 18 -0.90 0.42 -6.27
N HIS A 19 -0.52 -0.80 -6.59
CA HIS A 19 -0.09 -1.83 -5.63
C HIS A 19 1.10 -2.58 -6.21
N LEU A 20 2.02 -2.97 -5.35
CA LEU A 20 3.28 -3.57 -5.71
C LEU A 20 3.47 -4.90 -4.97
N LEU A 21 3.78 -5.95 -5.71
CA LEU A 21 4.21 -7.23 -5.17
C LEU A 21 5.73 -7.34 -5.29
N ILE A 22 6.39 -7.67 -4.19
CA ILE A 22 7.84 -7.84 -4.12
C ILE A 22 8.16 -9.23 -3.61
N ALA A 23 8.98 -9.99 -4.32
CA ALA A 23 9.43 -11.27 -3.83
C ALA A 23 10.92 -11.51 -4.12
N GLY A 24 11.55 -12.34 -3.28
CA GLY A 24 12.96 -12.71 -3.39
C GLY A 24 13.42 -13.50 -2.17
N THR A 25 14.44 -14.31 -2.32
CA THR A 25 15.00 -15.11 -1.23
C THR A 25 15.74 -14.25 -0.21
N THR A 26 16.01 -14.82 0.96
CA THR A 26 16.86 -14.18 1.98
C THR A 26 18.22 -13.83 1.38
N GLY A 27 18.72 -12.61 1.65
CA GLY A 27 20.00 -12.13 1.11
C GLY A 27 19.93 -11.58 -0.33
N SER A 28 18.77 -11.66 -1.01
CA SER A 28 18.62 -11.15 -2.38
C SER A 28 18.63 -9.62 -2.49
N GLY A 29 18.46 -8.91 -1.37
CA GLY A 29 18.33 -7.45 -1.32
C GLY A 29 16.91 -6.93 -1.16
N LYS A 30 15.90 -7.82 -0.98
CA LYS A 30 14.49 -7.46 -0.81
C LYS A 30 14.27 -6.43 0.29
N SER A 31 14.78 -6.68 1.49
CA SER A 31 14.62 -5.80 2.65
C SER A 31 15.26 -4.42 2.43
N VAL A 32 16.45 -4.40 1.83
CA VAL A 32 17.13 -3.14 1.46
C VAL A 32 16.30 -2.37 0.44
N GLY A 33 15.73 -3.06 -0.55
CA GLY A 33 14.84 -2.45 -1.54
C GLY A 33 13.58 -1.85 -0.93
N ILE A 34 12.94 -2.54 0.01
CA ILE A 34 11.77 -2.03 0.75
C ILE A 34 12.16 -0.80 1.58
N ASN A 35 13.26 -0.87 2.31
CA ASN A 35 13.77 0.26 3.09
C ASN A 35 14.06 1.48 2.20
N ALA A 36 14.66 1.29 1.03
CA ALA A 36 14.90 2.36 0.07
C ALA A 36 13.58 3.03 -0.41
N MET A 37 12.51 2.23 -0.63
CA MET A 37 11.19 2.75 -0.99
C MET A 37 10.56 3.53 0.17
N VAL A 38 10.62 3.00 1.40
CA VAL A 38 10.12 3.69 2.59
C VAL A 38 10.83 5.02 2.79
N LEU A 39 12.16 5.02 2.78
CA LEU A 39 12.96 6.25 2.90
C LEU A 39 12.64 7.24 1.79
N SER A 40 12.46 6.77 0.55
CA SER A 40 12.07 7.66 -0.57
C SER A 40 10.72 8.35 -0.32
N ILE A 41 9.76 7.68 0.32
CA ILE A 41 8.48 8.28 0.72
C ILE A 41 8.72 9.30 1.83
N LEU A 42 9.42 8.91 2.90
CA LEU A 42 9.66 9.76 4.08
C LEU A 42 10.42 11.04 3.75
N PHE A 43 11.41 10.98 2.85
CA PHE A 43 12.18 12.16 2.43
C PHE A 43 11.40 13.11 1.51
N LYS A 44 10.34 12.64 0.86
CA LYS A 44 9.59 13.43 -0.13
C LYS A 44 8.23 13.92 0.35
N THR A 45 7.72 13.39 1.45
CA THR A 45 6.35 13.66 1.89
C THR A 45 6.29 13.91 3.39
N GLN A 46 5.33 14.74 3.79
CA GLN A 46 5.00 15.00 5.19
C GLN A 46 3.84 14.09 5.64
N PRO A 47 3.66 13.87 6.97
CA PRO A 47 2.59 13.02 7.51
C PRO A 47 1.17 13.45 7.11
N GLU A 48 0.97 14.73 6.82
CA GLU A 48 -0.31 15.28 6.36
C GLU A 48 -0.66 14.84 4.94
N HIS A 49 0.33 14.39 4.17
CA HIS A 49 0.16 13.99 2.77
C HIS A 49 0.20 12.48 2.57
N VAL A 50 1.01 11.78 3.39
CA VAL A 50 1.15 10.31 3.33
C VAL A 50 1.20 9.72 4.73
N ARG A 51 0.37 8.72 4.96
CA ARG A 51 0.35 7.93 6.20
C ARG A 51 0.72 6.49 5.89
N LEU A 52 1.34 5.83 6.86
CA LEU A 52 1.85 4.47 6.70
C LEU A 52 1.19 3.51 7.69
N ILE A 53 0.91 2.29 7.23
CA ILE A 53 0.63 1.13 8.06
C ILE A 53 1.72 0.11 7.73
N MET A 54 2.50 -0.27 8.71
CA MET A 54 3.60 -1.22 8.55
C MET A 54 3.28 -2.51 9.29
N ILE A 55 3.42 -3.65 8.61
CA ILE A 55 3.14 -4.99 9.14
C ILE A 55 4.42 -5.81 9.02
N ASP A 56 5.01 -6.14 10.16
CA ASP A 56 6.27 -6.89 10.27
C ASP A 56 6.14 -7.99 11.31
N PRO A 57 5.71 -9.20 10.90
CA PRO A 57 5.51 -10.33 11.80
C PRO A 57 6.77 -10.77 12.54
N LYS A 58 7.92 -10.53 11.96
CA LYS A 58 9.21 -10.98 12.48
C LYS A 58 9.93 -9.96 13.34
N MET A 59 9.43 -8.71 13.37
CA MET A 59 10.05 -7.59 14.11
C MET A 59 11.50 -7.30 13.68
N LEU A 60 11.86 -7.54 12.43
CA LEU A 60 13.25 -7.47 11.99
C LEU A 60 13.52 -6.31 11.02
N GLU A 61 12.55 -6.00 10.14
CA GLU A 61 12.81 -5.14 8.98
C GLU A 61 12.20 -3.73 9.13
N LEU A 62 10.98 -3.64 9.70
CA LEU A 62 10.23 -2.38 9.78
C LEU A 62 10.18 -1.79 11.19
N SER A 63 10.63 -2.50 12.21
CA SER A 63 10.64 -2.04 13.60
C SER A 63 11.48 -0.77 13.83
N VAL A 64 12.47 -0.51 12.97
CA VAL A 64 13.30 0.71 13.00
C VAL A 64 12.50 1.99 12.72
N TYR A 65 11.30 1.85 12.15
CA TYR A 65 10.39 2.97 11.86
C TYR A 65 9.38 3.23 13.00
N GLU A 66 9.46 2.51 14.11
CA GLU A 66 8.55 2.72 15.24
C GLU A 66 8.61 4.17 15.73
N GLY A 67 7.43 4.78 15.95
CA GLY A 67 7.31 6.13 16.45
C GLY A 67 7.46 7.26 15.43
N ILE A 68 7.69 6.97 14.14
CA ILE A 68 7.71 8.04 13.12
C ILE A 68 6.31 8.67 12.95
N PRO A 69 6.23 9.99 12.67
CA PRO A 69 4.93 10.69 12.61
C PRO A 69 4.04 10.24 11.45
N HIS A 70 4.57 9.56 10.46
CA HIS A 70 3.79 9.02 9.33
C HIS A 70 2.95 7.80 9.70
N LEU A 71 3.26 7.07 10.78
CA LEU A 71 2.50 5.89 11.17
C LEU A 71 1.07 6.23 11.61
N LEU A 72 0.10 5.44 11.14
CA LEU A 72 -1.30 5.47 11.61
C LEU A 72 -1.51 4.64 12.87
N THR A 73 -0.67 3.63 13.07
CA THR A 73 -0.64 2.73 14.22
C THR A 73 0.81 2.33 14.46
N PRO A 74 1.20 1.90 15.67
CA PRO A 74 2.47 1.24 15.89
C PRO A 74 2.71 0.14 14.85
N VAL A 75 3.97 -0.22 14.61
CA VAL A 75 4.30 -1.30 13.68
C VAL A 75 3.59 -2.58 14.12
N VAL A 76 2.77 -3.14 13.23
CA VAL A 76 1.89 -4.27 13.56
C VAL A 76 2.68 -5.57 13.45
N THR A 77 2.75 -6.32 14.53
CA THR A 77 3.51 -7.58 14.62
C THR A 77 2.61 -8.79 14.80
N ASP A 78 1.42 -8.63 15.39
CA ASP A 78 0.42 -9.68 15.54
C ASP A 78 -0.42 -9.85 14.26
N MET A 79 -0.67 -11.09 13.87
CA MET A 79 -1.39 -11.40 12.61
C MET A 79 -2.88 -11.10 12.67
N LYS A 80 -3.50 -11.12 13.86
CA LYS A 80 -4.91 -10.73 14.01
C LYS A 80 -5.05 -9.22 13.86
N ASP A 81 -4.12 -8.47 14.41
CA ASP A 81 -4.08 -7.02 14.30
C ASP A 81 -3.73 -6.58 12.87
N ALA A 82 -2.86 -7.34 12.19
CA ALA A 82 -2.60 -7.15 10.77
C ALA A 82 -3.88 -7.33 9.91
N ALA A 83 -4.67 -8.37 10.19
CA ALA A 83 -5.96 -8.55 9.53
C ALA A 83 -6.97 -7.45 9.90
N ASN A 84 -6.95 -6.95 11.14
CA ASN A 84 -7.78 -5.81 11.58
C ASN A 84 -7.37 -4.53 10.85
N SER A 85 -6.07 -4.28 10.67
CA SER A 85 -5.56 -3.14 9.91
C SER A 85 -6.03 -3.16 8.46
N LEU A 86 -6.03 -4.34 7.81
CA LEU A 86 -6.57 -4.47 6.45
C LEU A 86 -8.09 -4.26 6.41
N ARG A 87 -8.85 -4.74 7.41
CA ARG A 87 -10.30 -4.46 7.51
C ARG A 87 -10.56 -2.98 7.68
N TRP A 88 -9.77 -2.31 8.50
CA TRP A 88 -9.84 -0.86 8.66
C TRP A 88 -9.56 -0.14 7.33
N CYS A 89 -8.54 -0.56 6.57
CA CYS A 89 -8.27 0.01 5.24
C CYS A 89 -9.46 -0.15 4.28
N VAL A 90 -10.16 -1.29 4.32
CA VAL A 90 -11.38 -1.49 3.53
C VAL A 90 -12.50 -0.54 3.97
N ALA A 91 -12.71 -0.39 5.28
CA ALA A 91 -13.73 0.53 5.81
C ALA A 91 -13.40 2.00 5.46
N GLU A 92 -12.13 2.40 5.59
CA GLU A 92 -11.66 3.73 5.21
C GLU A 92 -11.78 3.98 3.70
N MET A 93 -11.46 3.00 2.87
CA MET A 93 -11.70 3.05 1.44
C MET A 93 -13.19 3.32 1.12
N ASP A 94 -14.08 2.57 1.74
CA ASP A 94 -15.53 2.72 1.55
C ASP A 94 -16.02 4.09 2.08
N ARG A 95 -15.47 4.59 3.18
CA ARG A 95 -15.74 5.95 3.70
C ARG A 95 -15.30 7.01 2.69
N ARG A 96 -14.09 6.90 2.16
CA ARG A 96 -13.55 7.83 1.15
C ARG A 96 -14.40 7.84 -0.12
N TYR A 97 -14.88 6.68 -0.57
CA TYR A 97 -15.78 6.59 -1.72
C TYR A 97 -17.10 7.33 -1.48
N ARG A 98 -17.68 7.20 -0.28
CA ARG A 98 -18.91 7.97 0.08
C ARG A 98 -18.66 9.47 0.06
N LEU A 99 -17.54 9.94 0.61
CA LEU A 99 -17.17 11.36 0.56
C LEU A 99 -16.96 11.85 -0.87
N MET A 100 -16.20 11.10 -1.68
CA MET A 100 -15.97 11.43 -3.09
C MET A 100 -17.28 11.48 -3.89
N SER A 101 -18.18 10.54 -3.66
CA SER A 101 -19.50 10.51 -4.29
C SER A 101 -20.33 11.72 -3.90
N ALA A 102 -20.38 12.07 -2.62
CA ALA A 102 -21.12 13.23 -2.13
C ALA A 102 -20.58 14.56 -2.70
N LEU A 103 -19.25 14.65 -2.92
CA LEU A 103 -18.62 15.82 -3.53
C LEU A 103 -18.63 15.82 -5.07
N GLY A 104 -19.09 14.74 -5.71
CA GLY A 104 -19.11 14.61 -7.16
C GLY A 104 -17.72 14.50 -7.80
N VAL A 105 -16.74 13.91 -7.09
CA VAL A 105 -15.36 13.75 -7.55
C VAL A 105 -15.02 12.26 -7.73
N ARG A 106 -14.04 11.96 -8.61
CA ARG A 106 -13.74 10.58 -9.03
C ARG A 106 -12.55 9.94 -8.31
N ASN A 107 -11.72 10.74 -7.63
CA ASN A 107 -10.51 10.27 -6.96
C ASN A 107 -10.10 11.22 -5.84
N ILE A 108 -9.15 10.75 -5.01
CA ILE A 108 -8.63 11.48 -3.85
C ILE A 108 -8.00 12.83 -4.24
N GLY A 109 -7.36 12.94 -5.39
CA GLY A 109 -6.77 14.19 -5.88
C GLY A 109 -7.85 15.25 -6.15
N GLY A 110 -8.96 14.86 -6.78
CA GLY A 110 -10.11 15.73 -6.99
C GLY A 110 -10.79 16.13 -5.68
N TYR A 111 -10.92 15.18 -4.74
CA TYR A 111 -11.42 15.46 -3.40
C TYR A 111 -10.55 16.51 -2.68
N ASN A 112 -9.25 16.26 -2.60
CA ASN A 112 -8.32 17.14 -1.88
C ASN A 112 -8.26 18.54 -2.49
N ARG A 113 -8.31 18.66 -3.82
CA ARG A 113 -8.37 19.96 -4.50
C ARG A 113 -9.62 20.72 -4.10
N LYS A 114 -10.80 20.08 -4.25
CA LYS A 114 -12.09 20.73 -3.93
C LYS A 114 -12.18 21.17 -2.47
N VAL A 115 -11.68 20.37 -1.54
CA VAL A 115 -11.65 20.71 -0.11
C VAL A 115 -10.68 21.87 0.17
N LYS A 116 -9.48 21.87 -0.44
CA LYS A 116 -8.51 22.98 -0.29
C LYS A 116 -9.06 24.30 -0.85
N ASP A 117 -9.62 24.27 -2.06
CA ASP A 117 -10.20 25.45 -2.70
C ASP A 117 -11.31 26.07 -1.82
N ALA A 118 -12.15 25.23 -1.20
CA ALA A 118 -13.21 25.68 -0.29
C ALA A 118 -12.65 26.30 1.02
N ILE A 119 -11.61 25.71 1.59
CA ILE A 119 -10.94 26.26 2.77
C ILE A 119 -10.28 27.61 2.45
N GLU A 120 -9.59 27.72 1.31
CA GLU A 120 -8.94 28.95 0.86
C GLU A 120 -9.96 30.07 0.54
N ALA A 121 -11.15 29.71 0.06
CA ALA A 121 -12.24 30.63 -0.15
C ALA A 121 -12.96 31.11 1.14
N GLY A 122 -12.60 30.52 2.32
CA GLY A 122 -13.27 30.82 3.58
C GLY A 122 -14.63 30.14 3.76
N GLU A 123 -14.97 29.19 2.88
CA GLU A 123 -16.24 28.44 2.89
C GLU A 123 -15.97 26.92 3.04
N PRO A 124 -15.46 26.46 4.21
CA PRO A 124 -15.12 25.05 4.39
C PRO A 124 -16.36 24.15 4.25
N ILE A 125 -16.20 23.05 3.54
CA ILE A 125 -17.29 22.11 3.25
C ILE A 125 -17.62 21.32 4.50
N LYS A 126 -18.88 21.32 4.94
CA LYS A 126 -19.35 20.45 6.02
C LYS A 126 -19.34 18.99 5.56
N ASP A 127 -19.03 18.05 6.50
CA ASP A 127 -18.97 16.63 6.19
C ASP A 127 -20.37 16.08 5.80
N PRO A 128 -20.60 15.73 4.53
CA PRO A 128 -21.92 15.31 4.05
C PRO A 128 -22.35 13.92 4.53
N ILE A 129 -21.44 13.16 5.12
CA ILE A 129 -21.73 11.82 5.65
C ILE A 129 -21.79 11.78 7.17
N PHE A 130 -21.58 12.93 7.83
CA PHE A 130 -21.71 13.03 9.28
C PHE A 130 -23.15 12.75 9.68
N LYS A 131 -23.32 11.88 10.67
CA LYS A 131 -24.60 11.62 11.32
C LYS A 131 -24.50 12.08 12.77
N PRO A 132 -25.27 13.08 13.18
CA PRO A 132 -25.30 13.46 14.59
C PRO A 132 -25.79 12.29 15.45
N PRO A 133 -25.35 12.17 16.71
CA PRO A 133 -25.86 11.17 17.63
C PRO A 133 -27.36 11.36 17.86
N GLU A 134 -28.08 10.26 18.12
CA GLU A 134 -29.54 10.26 18.30
C GLU A 134 -30.02 10.96 19.59
N ILE A 135 -29.12 11.18 20.55
CA ILE A 135 -29.42 11.89 21.81
C ILE A 135 -28.90 13.31 21.67
N PHE A 136 -29.84 14.23 21.45
CA PHE A 136 -29.55 15.67 21.45
C PHE A 136 -29.79 16.23 22.85
N ASP A 137 -28.81 16.96 23.34
CA ASP A 137 -28.98 17.92 24.43
C ASP A 137 -29.21 19.29 23.76
N ASP A 138 -30.41 19.84 23.90
CA ASP A 138 -30.76 21.11 23.24
C ASP A 138 -29.88 22.28 23.68
N ASP A 139 -29.17 22.13 24.83
CA ASP A 139 -28.25 23.12 25.37
C ASP A 139 -26.81 23.04 24.76
N ASN A 140 -26.49 22.00 23.96
CA ASN A 140 -25.19 21.83 23.35
C ASN A 140 -25.31 21.58 21.84
N PRO A 141 -25.26 22.62 20.98
CA PRO A 141 -25.31 22.44 19.56
C PRO A 141 -24.10 21.64 19.07
N ILE A 142 -24.36 20.52 18.40
CA ILE A 142 -23.31 19.68 17.82
C ILE A 142 -22.66 20.48 16.69
N ASP A 143 -21.38 20.79 16.87
CA ASP A 143 -20.58 21.40 15.80
C ASP A 143 -20.45 20.39 14.64
N HIS A 144 -20.94 20.79 13.46
CA HIS A 144 -20.92 19.93 12.29
C HIS A 144 -19.50 19.95 11.70
N PRO A 145 -18.75 18.81 11.73
CA PRO A 145 -17.36 18.80 11.31
C PRO A 145 -17.20 19.21 9.86
N THR A 146 -16.13 19.93 9.58
CA THR A 146 -15.74 20.33 8.22
C THR A 146 -14.74 19.34 7.65
N LEU A 147 -14.76 19.19 6.33
CA LEU A 147 -13.83 18.32 5.62
C LEU A 147 -12.42 18.92 5.60
N THR A 148 -11.44 18.04 5.71
CA THR A 148 -10.01 18.34 5.53
C THR A 148 -9.43 17.50 4.41
N PRO A 149 -8.31 17.91 3.77
CA PRO A 149 -7.61 17.07 2.83
C PRO A 149 -7.24 15.72 3.44
N LEU A 150 -7.40 14.65 2.68
CA LEU A 150 -7.10 13.30 3.12
C LEU A 150 -5.71 12.87 2.64
N PRO A 151 -4.86 12.29 3.50
CA PRO A 151 -3.57 11.76 3.10
C PRO A 151 -3.73 10.51 2.23
N PHE A 152 -2.73 10.23 1.39
CA PHE A 152 -2.54 8.90 0.86
C PHE A 152 -2.19 7.93 2.00
N ILE A 153 -2.55 6.67 1.85
CA ILE A 153 -2.20 5.61 2.81
C ILE A 153 -1.39 4.56 2.08
N VAL A 154 -0.22 4.22 2.61
CA VAL A 154 0.60 3.11 2.09
C VAL A 154 0.67 2.02 3.14
N VAL A 155 0.17 0.84 2.79
CA VAL A 155 0.25 -0.37 3.61
C VAL A 155 1.44 -1.18 3.14
N ILE A 156 2.37 -1.47 4.04
CA ILE A 156 3.58 -2.23 3.76
C ILE A 156 3.54 -3.52 4.56
N ILE A 157 3.60 -4.65 3.87
CA ILE A 157 3.64 -6.00 4.47
C ILE A 157 4.99 -6.61 4.11
N ASP A 158 5.84 -6.85 5.11
CA ASP A 158 7.19 -7.40 4.88
C ASP A 158 7.17 -8.89 4.54
N GLU A 159 6.26 -9.66 5.17
CA GLU A 159 6.14 -11.09 4.90
C GLU A 159 4.67 -11.52 4.76
N LEU A 160 4.20 -11.52 3.51
CA LEU A 160 2.83 -11.93 3.18
C LEU A 160 2.56 -13.40 3.51
N ALA A 161 3.59 -14.28 3.39
CA ALA A 161 3.43 -15.71 3.65
C ALA A 161 2.95 -15.98 5.08
N ASP A 162 3.46 -15.25 6.07
CA ASP A 162 3.08 -15.46 7.47
C ASP A 162 1.60 -15.08 7.69
N MET A 163 1.10 -14.04 7.05
CA MET A 163 -0.32 -13.68 7.09
C MET A 163 -1.20 -14.74 6.39
N MET A 164 -0.77 -15.22 5.23
CA MET A 164 -1.52 -16.23 4.47
C MET A 164 -1.59 -17.57 5.21
N MET A 165 -0.53 -17.95 5.92
CA MET A 165 -0.49 -19.20 6.71
C MET A 165 -1.34 -19.14 7.97
N ILE A 166 -1.39 -18.00 8.66
CA ILE A 166 -2.07 -17.86 9.96
C ILE A 166 -3.54 -17.47 9.80
N VAL A 167 -3.83 -16.52 8.94
CA VAL A 167 -5.19 -15.97 8.74
C VAL A 167 -5.87 -16.53 7.48
N GLY A 168 -5.09 -16.89 6.46
CA GLY A 168 -5.54 -17.59 5.26
C GLY A 168 -6.43 -16.74 4.35
N LYS A 169 -7.50 -17.36 3.81
CA LYS A 169 -8.38 -16.77 2.79
C LYS A 169 -8.93 -15.39 3.11
N LYS A 170 -9.16 -15.08 4.39
CA LYS A 170 -9.68 -13.76 4.79
C LYS A 170 -8.73 -12.62 4.44
N VAL A 171 -7.40 -12.84 4.57
CA VAL A 171 -6.39 -11.86 4.18
C VAL A 171 -6.34 -11.72 2.67
N GLU A 172 -6.38 -12.83 1.94
CA GLU A 172 -6.41 -12.84 0.49
C GLU A 172 -7.60 -12.02 -0.07
N GLU A 173 -8.80 -12.24 0.47
CA GLU A 173 -10.01 -11.52 0.09
C GLU A 173 -9.91 -10.01 0.38
N LEU A 174 -9.35 -9.62 1.54
CA LEU A 174 -9.16 -8.22 1.91
C LEU A 174 -8.15 -7.54 0.97
N ILE A 175 -7.03 -8.19 0.69
CA ILE A 175 -6.01 -7.69 -0.24
C ILE A 175 -6.61 -7.55 -1.65
N ALA A 176 -7.32 -8.56 -2.13
CA ALA A 176 -7.97 -8.51 -3.44
C ALA A 176 -8.99 -7.36 -3.54
N ARG A 177 -9.82 -7.17 -2.51
CA ARG A 177 -10.80 -6.08 -2.44
C ARG A 177 -10.13 -4.70 -2.47
N LEU A 178 -9.05 -4.52 -1.70
CA LEU A 178 -8.27 -3.30 -1.72
C LEU A 178 -7.62 -3.10 -3.10
N ALA A 179 -6.96 -4.12 -3.64
CA ALA A 179 -6.27 -4.03 -4.92
C ALA A 179 -7.20 -3.66 -6.08
N GLN A 180 -8.46 -4.11 -6.05
CA GLN A 180 -9.46 -3.79 -7.07
C GLN A 180 -9.95 -2.33 -7.02
N LYS A 181 -10.04 -1.73 -5.84
CA LYS A 181 -10.78 -0.48 -5.66
C LYS A 181 -9.97 0.65 -5.00
N ALA A 182 -8.94 0.34 -4.23
CA ALA A 182 -8.31 1.33 -3.36
C ALA A 182 -7.53 2.45 -4.07
N ARG A 183 -7.13 2.26 -5.34
CA ARG A 183 -6.39 3.25 -6.12
C ARG A 183 -7.04 4.64 -6.11
N ALA A 184 -8.31 4.71 -6.44
CA ALA A 184 -9.02 6.00 -6.52
C ALA A 184 -9.18 6.67 -5.15
N SER A 185 -9.24 5.89 -4.07
CA SER A 185 -9.31 6.38 -2.69
C SER A 185 -7.95 6.76 -2.08
N GLY A 186 -6.84 6.57 -2.83
CA GLY A 186 -5.49 6.91 -2.39
C GLY A 186 -4.91 5.94 -1.36
N ILE A 187 -5.32 4.66 -1.39
CA ILE A 187 -4.74 3.60 -0.55
C ILE A 187 -3.95 2.66 -1.44
N HIS A 188 -2.68 2.46 -1.11
CA HIS A 188 -1.72 1.69 -1.88
C HIS A 188 -1.10 0.60 -1.02
N MET A 189 -0.65 -0.50 -1.63
CA MET A 189 -0.03 -1.62 -0.92
C MET A 189 1.32 -1.97 -1.51
N ILE A 190 2.28 -2.26 -0.63
CA ILE A 190 3.54 -2.92 -0.95
C ILE A 190 3.51 -4.26 -0.22
N LEU A 191 3.33 -5.34 -0.98
CA LEU A 191 3.21 -6.70 -0.48
C LEU A 191 4.52 -7.43 -0.74
N ALA A 192 5.25 -7.80 0.30
CA ALA A 192 6.52 -8.48 0.16
C ALA A 192 6.48 -9.90 0.73
N THR A 193 7.29 -10.79 0.16
CA THR A 193 7.47 -12.16 0.67
C THR A 193 8.83 -12.73 0.31
N GLN A 194 9.37 -13.55 1.21
CA GLN A 194 10.55 -14.37 0.95
C GLN A 194 10.18 -15.78 0.45
N ARG A 195 8.87 -16.10 0.41
CA ARG A 195 8.35 -17.41 0.00
C ARG A 195 7.47 -17.26 -1.25
N PRO A 196 8.06 -17.25 -2.45
CA PRO A 196 7.32 -17.06 -3.70
C PRO A 196 6.61 -18.34 -4.16
N SER A 197 5.79 -18.93 -3.28
CA SER A 197 4.98 -20.10 -3.59
C SER A 197 3.60 -19.70 -4.12
N VAL A 198 2.94 -20.60 -4.84
CA VAL A 198 1.60 -20.37 -5.40
C VAL A 198 0.52 -20.22 -4.32
N ASP A 199 0.75 -20.73 -3.12
CA ASP A 199 -0.14 -20.60 -1.97
C ASP A 199 -0.05 -19.19 -1.34
N VAL A 200 1.04 -18.48 -1.57
CA VAL A 200 1.27 -17.10 -1.08
C VAL A 200 0.97 -16.08 -2.18
N ILE A 201 1.54 -16.29 -3.35
CA ILE A 201 1.31 -15.45 -4.54
C ILE A 201 0.24 -16.12 -5.40
N THR A 202 -0.98 -16.07 -4.91
CA THR A 202 -2.12 -16.73 -5.55
C THR A 202 -2.52 -16.07 -6.86
N GLY A 203 -3.28 -16.79 -7.67
CA GLY A 203 -3.86 -16.22 -8.90
C GLY A 203 -4.73 -14.99 -8.64
N LEU A 204 -5.44 -14.95 -7.50
CA LEU A 204 -6.27 -13.81 -7.11
C LEU A 204 -5.42 -12.57 -6.80
N ILE A 205 -4.31 -12.73 -6.06
CA ILE A 205 -3.37 -11.64 -5.78
C ILE A 205 -2.73 -11.14 -7.09
N LYS A 206 -2.23 -12.06 -7.93
CA LYS A 206 -1.59 -11.68 -9.20
C LYS A 206 -2.51 -10.96 -10.17
N ALA A 207 -3.78 -11.35 -10.22
CA ALA A 207 -4.77 -10.70 -11.09
C ALA A 207 -5.06 -9.25 -10.67
N ASN A 208 -4.89 -8.91 -9.39
CA ASN A 208 -5.25 -7.61 -8.84
C ASN A 208 -4.02 -6.73 -8.51
N VAL A 209 -2.82 -7.32 -8.42
CA VAL A 209 -1.55 -6.63 -8.19
C VAL A 209 -0.63 -6.85 -9.40
N PRO A 210 -0.81 -6.09 -10.48
CA PRO A 210 -0.09 -6.34 -11.73
C PRO A 210 1.36 -5.89 -11.72
N THR A 211 1.73 -4.95 -10.84
CA THR A 211 3.10 -4.45 -10.72
C THR A 211 3.90 -5.38 -9.82
N ARG A 212 5.04 -5.84 -10.30
CA ARG A 212 5.83 -6.85 -9.59
C ARG A 212 7.32 -6.53 -9.63
N ILE A 213 7.99 -6.84 -8.53
CA ILE A 213 9.46 -6.85 -8.45
C ILE A 213 9.89 -8.24 -7.99
N ALA A 214 10.79 -8.86 -8.75
CA ALA A 214 11.49 -10.05 -8.34
C ALA A 214 12.96 -9.73 -8.10
N PHE A 215 13.39 -9.90 -6.86
CA PHE A 215 14.79 -10.07 -6.53
C PHE A 215 15.23 -11.49 -6.85
N GLN A 216 16.51 -11.81 -6.64
CA GLN A 216 17.02 -13.16 -6.89
C GLN A 216 16.18 -14.22 -6.18
N VAL A 217 15.89 -15.30 -6.90
CA VAL A 217 15.22 -16.51 -6.40
C VAL A 217 16.05 -17.74 -6.70
N SER A 218 15.75 -18.85 -6.02
CA SER A 218 16.54 -20.09 -6.13
C SER A 218 16.20 -20.94 -7.35
N ALA A 219 14.96 -20.84 -7.85
CA ALA A 219 14.47 -21.72 -8.90
C ALA A 219 13.66 -20.98 -9.97
N LYS A 220 13.64 -21.54 -11.18
CA LYS A 220 12.81 -21.03 -12.30
C LYS A 220 11.31 -21.02 -11.98
N VAL A 221 10.85 -21.96 -11.15
CA VAL A 221 9.45 -22.03 -10.73
C VAL A 221 9.07 -20.81 -9.89
N ASP A 222 9.97 -20.33 -9.02
CA ASP A 222 9.75 -19.16 -8.20
C ASP A 222 9.66 -17.90 -9.06
N SER A 223 10.56 -17.76 -10.06
CA SER A 223 10.50 -16.67 -11.02
C SER A 223 9.17 -16.64 -11.77
N ARG A 224 8.69 -17.80 -12.24
CA ARG A 224 7.38 -17.91 -12.91
C ARG A 224 6.22 -17.57 -11.97
N THR A 225 6.31 -17.95 -10.69
CA THR A 225 5.29 -17.63 -9.70
C THR A 225 5.17 -16.11 -9.52
N ILE A 226 6.28 -15.38 -9.52
CA ILE A 226 6.30 -13.93 -9.33
C ILE A 226 5.95 -13.20 -10.64
N LEU A 227 6.71 -13.49 -11.71
CA LEU A 227 6.74 -12.69 -12.95
C LEU A 227 5.95 -13.29 -14.11
N ASP A 228 5.41 -14.51 -13.94
CA ASP A 228 4.84 -15.33 -15.02
C ASP A 228 5.89 -15.76 -16.08
N GLN A 229 7.18 -15.52 -15.83
CA GLN A 229 8.30 -15.85 -16.71
C GLN A 229 9.57 -16.16 -15.92
N VAL A 230 10.54 -16.77 -16.57
CA VAL A 230 11.87 -17.06 -16.00
C VAL A 230 12.75 -15.81 -16.02
N GLY A 231 13.84 -15.82 -15.26
CA GLY A 231 14.87 -14.78 -15.28
C GLY A 231 15.35 -14.35 -13.90
N ALA A 232 14.47 -14.34 -12.89
CA ALA A 232 14.85 -13.93 -11.55
C ALA A 232 15.84 -14.92 -10.87
N GLU A 233 15.88 -16.17 -11.31
CA GLU A 233 16.87 -17.16 -10.86
C GLU A 233 18.29 -16.86 -11.34
N ASN A 234 18.44 -16.02 -12.36
CA ASN A 234 19.74 -15.63 -12.93
C ASN A 234 20.26 -14.29 -12.40
N LEU A 235 19.51 -13.64 -11.49
CA LEU A 235 19.94 -12.40 -10.87
C LEU A 235 21.14 -12.63 -9.93
N LEU A 236 21.93 -11.58 -9.75
CA LEU A 236 23.19 -11.63 -9.00
C LEU A 236 23.02 -11.56 -7.49
N GLY A 237 21.82 -11.27 -7.00
CA GLY A 237 21.59 -10.94 -5.59
C GLY A 237 21.99 -9.50 -5.27
N HIS A 238 22.11 -9.18 -3.97
CA HIS A 238 22.56 -7.87 -3.49
C HIS A 238 21.79 -6.64 -4.05
N GLY A 239 20.49 -6.82 -4.30
CA GLY A 239 19.63 -5.77 -4.82
C GLY A 239 19.39 -5.81 -6.33
N ASP A 240 20.04 -6.73 -7.05
CA ASP A 240 19.74 -6.98 -8.45
C ASP A 240 18.31 -7.52 -8.61
N MET A 241 17.50 -6.86 -9.43
CA MET A 241 16.06 -7.14 -9.51
C MET A 241 15.51 -7.00 -10.92
N LEU A 242 14.39 -7.68 -11.16
CA LEU A 242 13.53 -7.49 -12.32
C LEU A 242 12.26 -6.74 -11.90
N TYR A 243 12.01 -5.61 -12.52
CA TYR A 243 10.79 -4.82 -12.35
C TYR A 243 9.85 -5.03 -13.52
N LEU A 244 8.65 -5.49 -13.24
CA LEU A 244 7.56 -5.65 -14.21
C LEU A 244 6.54 -4.53 -14.02
N PRO A 245 6.55 -3.49 -14.87
CA PRO A 245 5.57 -2.41 -14.83
C PRO A 245 4.15 -2.90 -15.12
N PRO A 246 3.10 -2.20 -14.66
CA PRO A 246 1.73 -2.56 -15.01
C PRO A 246 1.48 -2.39 -16.51
N GLY A 247 0.74 -3.34 -17.10
CA GLY A 247 0.35 -3.28 -18.51
C GLY A 247 1.42 -3.72 -19.50
N THR A 248 2.55 -4.26 -19.03
CA THR A 248 3.58 -4.87 -19.90
C THR A 248 3.89 -6.29 -19.44
N SER A 249 4.39 -7.11 -20.35
CA SER A 249 4.93 -8.44 -20.09
C SER A 249 6.46 -8.47 -20.06
N LEU A 250 7.12 -7.35 -20.33
CA LEU A 250 8.57 -7.27 -20.38
C LEU A 250 9.12 -6.62 -19.10
N PRO A 251 9.86 -7.37 -18.25
CA PRO A 251 10.51 -6.80 -17.10
C PRO A 251 11.74 -5.96 -17.49
N VAL A 252 12.01 -4.95 -16.69
CA VAL A 252 13.20 -4.11 -16.74
C VAL A 252 14.15 -4.56 -15.62
N ARG A 253 15.45 -4.68 -15.90
CA ARG A 253 16.47 -5.02 -14.91
C ARG A 253 17.18 -3.78 -14.42
#